data_38db19a00421264f6a8f26a7d9599984
#
_entry.id   38db19a00421264f6a8f26a7d9599984
#
_cell.length_a   1.000
_cell.length_b   1.000
_cell.length_c   1.000
_cell.angle_alpha   90.00
_cell.angle_beta   90.00
_cell.angle_gamma   90.00
#
_symmetry.space_group_name_H-M   'P 1'
#
loop_
_entity.id
_entity.type
_entity.pdbx_description
1 polymer ?
#
loop_
_entity_poly.entity_id
_entity_poly.type
_entity_poly.pdbx_seq_one_letter_code
_entity_poly.pdbx_strand_id
1 'polypeptide(L)'
;QSVLLKGYANEGHDSAHPDYADIGKRIGGADDMNTLMTEGAKYGAKFGIHVNAGEMYPEAKAFKDDNVRRYADGSLRYGWNWLDQAVGLDSIYDLATGEREARFDALEKLVGTNLDFVYVDIWGNNTGSSNDDSWQTRKLSKEINDNGWRMANEWGVANEYDATFQHWATDLTYGGYNQKGENSEVMRFLR
;
A
#
# COMPACT_ATOMS: atom_id res chain seq x y z
N GLN A 1 11.82 8.13 13.81
CA GLN A 1 11.93 6.80 13.22
C GLN A 1 10.59 6.39 12.62
N SER A 2 10.57 5.85 11.38
CA SER A 2 9.34 5.33 10.75
C SER A 2 9.21 3.83 11.03
N VAL A 3 7.99 3.42 11.34
CA VAL A 3 7.61 2.01 11.64
C VAL A 3 6.50 1.61 10.68
N LEU A 4 6.72 0.56 9.91
CA LEU A 4 5.72 0.00 9.01
C LEU A 4 5.05 -1.22 9.66
N LEU A 5 3.74 -1.13 9.87
CA LEU A 5 2.92 -2.21 10.39
C LEU A 5 2.43 -3.08 9.23
N LYS A 6 3.06 -4.23 9.05
CA LYS A 6 2.59 -5.27 8.13
C LYS A 6 1.64 -6.21 8.85
N GLY A 7 0.64 -6.71 8.15
CA GLY A 7 -0.32 -7.65 8.73
C GLY A 7 -1.24 -7.04 9.78
N TYR A 8 -1.48 -5.74 9.72
CA TYR A 8 -2.39 -5.05 10.64
C TYR A 8 -3.85 -5.41 10.43
N ALA A 9 -4.22 -5.77 9.21
CA ALA A 9 -5.58 -6.14 8.84
C ALA A 9 -5.96 -7.52 9.39
N ASN A 10 -7.25 -7.77 9.43
CA ASN A 10 -7.78 -9.08 9.80
C ASN A 10 -7.24 -10.16 8.85
N GLU A 11 -7.13 -11.40 9.33
CA GLU A 11 -6.49 -12.52 8.63
C GLU A 11 -4.97 -12.37 8.35
N GLY A 12 -4.38 -11.23 8.69
CA GLY A 12 -2.94 -11.01 8.62
C GLY A 12 -2.47 -10.34 7.33
N HIS A 13 -1.21 -10.58 6.97
CA HIS A 13 -0.56 -9.91 5.85
C HIS A 13 -1.26 -10.23 4.52
N ASP A 14 -1.76 -9.22 3.87
CA ASP A 14 -2.47 -9.18 2.58
C ASP A 14 -3.83 -9.91 2.54
N SER A 15 -4.08 -10.89 3.39
CA SER A 15 -5.19 -11.85 3.22
C SER A 15 -6.59 -11.22 3.16
N ALA A 16 -6.81 -10.07 3.79
CA ALA A 16 -8.08 -9.34 3.75
C ALA A 16 -8.03 -8.08 2.89
N HIS A 17 -6.94 -7.85 2.16
CA HIS A 17 -6.87 -6.68 1.28
C HIS A 17 -7.81 -6.84 0.08
N PRO A 18 -8.52 -5.76 -0.29
CA PRO A 18 -8.31 -4.36 0.12
C PRO A 18 -9.23 -3.86 1.26
N ASP A 19 -9.62 -4.67 2.20
CA ASP A 19 -10.45 -4.26 3.36
C ASP A 19 -9.63 -3.45 4.38
N TYR A 20 -9.19 -2.25 4.02
CA TYR A 20 -8.22 -1.44 4.79
C TYR A 20 -8.65 -1.14 6.22
N ALA A 21 -9.96 -1.00 6.47
CA ALA A 21 -10.51 -0.69 7.78
C ALA A 21 -10.82 -1.93 8.64
N ASP A 22 -10.61 -3.13 8.12
CA ASP A 22 -10.81 -4.37 8.88
C ASP A 22 -9.56 -4.70 9.68
N ILE A 23 -9.33 -3.94 10.75
CA ILE A 23 -8.15 -4.08 11.60
C ILE A 23 -8.25 -5.36 12.44
N GLY A 24 -7.16 -6.10 12.52
CA GLY A 24 -7.09 -7.43 13.11
C GLY A 24 -7.52 -7.48 14.58
N LYS A 25 -8.65 -8.10 14.85
CA LYS A 25 -9.19 -8.24 16.22
C LYS A 25 -8.31 -9.12 17.11
N ARG A 26 -7.62 -10.10 16.52
CA ARG A 26 -6.70 -11.00 17.24
C ARG A 26 -5.45 -10.30 17.76
N ILE A 27 -5.13 -9.13 17.24
CA ILE A 27 -4.01 -8.28 17.68
C ILE A 27 -4.49 -7.00 18.37
N GLY A 28 -5.73 -6.99 18.85
CA GLY A 28 -6.31 -5.91 19.64
C GLY A 28 -7.19 -4.93 18.90
N GLY A 29 -7.32 -5.05 17.58
CA GLY A 29 -8.18 -4.18 16.78
C GLY A 29 -7.71 -2.74 16.74
N ALA A 30 -8.63 -1.84 16.40
CA ALA A 30 -8.35 -0.41 16.23
C ALA A 30 -7.89 0.26 17.55
N ASP A 31 -8.43 -0.15 18.69
CA ASP A 31 -8.11 0.48 19.98
C ASP A 31 -6.65 0.23 20.37
N ASP A 32 -6.18 -1.01 20.29
CA ASP A 32 -4.79 -1.33 20.62
C ASP A 32 -3.83 -0.77 19.57
N MET A 33 -4.22 -0.74 18.29
CA MET A 33 -3.43 -0.10 17.24
C MET A 33 -3.28 1.40 17.50
N ASN A 34 -4.34 2.09 17.85
CA ASN A 34 -4.28 3.51 18.22
C ASN A 34 -3.43 3.74 19.48
N THR A 35 -3.54 2.87 20.47
CA THR A 35 -2.70 2.92 21.67
C THR A 35 -1.22 2.78 21.31
N LEU A 36 -0.87 1.81 20.48
CA LEU A 36 0.50 1.63 19.99
C LEU A 36 1.04 2.89 19.30
N MET A 37 0.25 3.47 18.39
CA MET A 37 0.66 4.64 17.62
C MET A 37 0.81 5.88 18.51
N THR A 38 -0.12 6.13 19.42
CA THR A 38 -0.07 7.28 20.33
C THR A 38 1.06 7.16 21.34
N GLU A 39 1.28 5.99 21.92
CA GLU A 39 2.40 5.76 22.83
C GLU A 39 3.75 5.86 22.12
N GLY A 40 3.87 5.25 20.95
CA GLY A 40 5.11 5.32 20.14
C GLY A 40 5.46 6.73 19.68
N ALA A 41 4.45 7.54 19.38
CA ALA A 41 4.67 8.95 19.00
C ALA A 41 5.38 9.76 20.08
N LYS A 42 5.17 9.44 21.36
CA LYS A 42 5.88 10.07 22.50
C LYS A 42 7.41 9.87 22.44
N TYR A 43 7.83 8.83 21.74
CA TYR A 43 9.26 8.50 21.51
C TYR A 43 9.74 8.89 20.11
N GLY A 44 8.95 9.67 19.37
CA GLY A 44 9.30 10.13 18.04
C GLY A 44 9.12 9.08 16.94
N ALA A 45 8.36 8.01 17.19
CA ALA A 45 7.98 7.07 16.15
C ALA A 45 6.86 7.65 15.27
N LYS A 46 6.94 7.36 13.98
CA LYS A 46 5.91 7.63 12.99
C LYS A 46 5.46 6.31 12.39
N PHE A 47 4.17 6.08 12.36
CA PHE A 47 3.62 4.79 11.99
C PHE A 47 2.97 4.83 10.62
N GLY A 48 3.18 3.77 9.86
CA GLY A 48 2.49 3.51 8.62
C GLY A 48 1.95 2.09 8.57
N ILE A 49 1.07 1.87 7.64
CA ILE A 49 0.50 0.55 7.35
C ILE A 49 0.89 0.10 5.95
N HIS A 50 0.96 -1.21 5.78
CA HIS A 50 1.11 -1.85 4.49
C HIS A 50 -0.25 -2.20 3.92
N VAL A 51 -0.53 -1.75 2.70
CA VAL A 51 -1.74 -2.07 1.96
C VAL A 51 -1.42 -2.55 0.55
N ASN A 52 -2.35 -3.25 -0.05
CA ASN A 52 -2.32 -3.59 -1.46
C ASN A 52 -3.51 -2.92 -2.17
N ALA A 53 -3.25 -2.26 -3.28
CA ALA A 53 -4.27 -1.58 -4.08
C ALA A 53 -4.37 -2.11 -5.52
N GLY A 54 -3.56 -3.10 -5.87
CA GLY A 54 -3.52 -3.73 -7.20
C GLY A 54 -3.89 -5.20 -7.20
N GLU A 55 -3.98 -5.79 -6.03
CA GLU A 55 -4.36 -7.20 -5.85
C GLU A 55 -5.33 -7.33 -4.69
N MET A 56 -6.12 -8.41 -4.72
CA MET A 56 -7.03 -8.76 -3.63
C MET A 56 -7.12 -10.28 -3.48
N TYR A 57 -7.53 -10.70 -2.29
CA TYR A 57 -7.80 -12.09 -2.01
C TYR A 57 -9.30 -12.36 -1.96
N PRO A 58 -9.75 -13.58 -2.32
CA PRO A 58 -11.17 -13.92 -2.33
C PRO A 58 -11.86 -13.81 -0.96
N GLU A 59 -11.10 -13.85 0.14
CA GLU A 59 -11.60 -13.70 1.51
C GLU A 59 -11.94 -12.26 1.87
N ALA A 60 -11.46 -11.29 1.10
CA ALA A 60 -11.78 -9.88 1.34
C ALA A 60 -13.28 -9.62 1.15
N LYS A 61 -13.87 -8.82 2.03
CA LYS A 61 -15.28 -8.40 1.91
C LYS A 61 -15.54 -7.56 0.66
N ALA A 62 -14.50 -6.85 0.21
CA ALA A 62 -14.53 -6.07 -1.02
C ALA A 62 -14.48 -6.92 -2.29
N PHE A 63 -14.17 -8.22 -2.18
CA PHE A 63 -14.10 -9.11 -3.33
C PHE A 63 -15.47 -9.22 -4.02
N LYS A 64 -15.50 -8.99 -5.32
CA LYS A 64 -16.65 -9.24 -6.19
C LYS A 64 -16.20 -9.39 -7.63
N ASP A 65 -17.00 -10.03 -8.45
CA ASP A 65 -16.67 -10.32 -9.84
C ASP A 65 -16.40 -9.05 -10.68
N ASP A 66 -17.11 -7.96 -10.39
CA ASP A 66 -17.02 -6.70 -11.12
C ASP A 66 -15.68 -5.97 -10.93
N ASN A 67 -14.98 -6.19 -9.82
CA ASN A 67 -13.72 -5.52 -9.54
C ASN A 67 -12.48 -6.40 -9.75
N VAL A 68 -12.66 -7.59 -10.27
CA VAL A 68 -11.54 -8.47 -10.64
C VAL A 68 -10.96 -8.06 -11.98
N ARG A 69 -9.65 -7.90 -12.02
CA ARG A 69 -8.93 -7.60 -13.26
C ARG A 69 -8.84 -8.85 -14.13
N ARG A 70 -9.18 -8.71 -15.41
CA ARG A 70 -9.16 -9.79 -16.38
C ARG A 70 -8.30 -9.45 -17.60
N TYR A 71 -7.84 -10.50 -18.27
CA TYR A 71 -7.28 -10.38 -19.61
C TYR A 71 -8.40 -10.14 -20.64
N ALA A 72 -8.01 -9.77 -21.86
CA ALA A 72 -8.96 -9.52 -22.94
C ALA A 72 -9.83 -10.74 -23.31
N ASP A 73 -9.35 -11.94 -23.06
CA ASP A 73 -10.08 -13.19 -23.26
C ASP A 73 -11.05 -13.54 -22.10
N GLY A 74 -11.13 -12.67 -21.08
CA GLY A 74 -11.97 -12.85 -19.91
C GLY A 74 -11.36 -13.70 -18.79
N SER A 75 -10.18 -14.27 -18.99
CA SER A 75 -9.49 -15.02 -17.93
C SER A 75 -9.00 -14.11 -16.81
N LEU A 76 -8.90 -14.66 -15.59
CA LEU A 76 -8.46 -13.91 -14.42
C LEU A 76 -6.97 -13.55 -14.53
N ARG A 77 -6.64 -12.35 -14.11
CA ARG A 77 -5.26 -11.98 -13.81
C ARG A 77 -4.94 -12.39 -12.40
N TYR A 78 -4.13 -13.42 -12.25
CA TYR A 78 -3.64 -13.87 -10.96
C TYR A 78 -2.50 -12.94 -10.49
N GLY A 79 -2.50 -12.68 -9.18
CA GLY A 79 -1.46 -11.96 -8.49
C GLY A 79 -0.53 -12.89 -7.72
N TRP A 80 0.04 -12.35 -6.65
CA TRP A 80 0.96 -13.08 -5.80
C TRP A 80 0.27 -14.27 -5.10
N ASN A 81 1.00 -15.34 -4.91
CA ASN A 81 0.56 -16.51 -4.15
C ASN A 81 1.43 -16.64 -2.90
N TRP A 82 0.95 -16.12 -1.79
CA TRP A 82 1.63 -16.17 -0.52
C TRP A 82 1.04 -17.25 0.39
N LEU A 83 -0.07 -16.95 1.05
CA LEU A 83 -0.85 -17.91 1.84
C LEU A 83 -2.02 -18.45 1.03
N ASP A 84 -2.52 -17.66 0.10
CA ASP A 84 -3.58 -17.99 -0.82
C ASP A 84 -3.31 -17.34 -2.18
N GLN A 85 -4.15 -17.59 -3.17
CA GLN A 85 -4.00 -17.06 -4.51
C GLN A 85 -4.70 -15.71 -4.64
N ALA A 86 -3.92 -14.64 -4.75
CA ALA A 86 -4.45 -13.32 -5.08
C ALA A 86 -4.94 -13.24 -6.53
N VAL A 87 -5.90 -12.39 -6.78
CA VAL A 87 -6.32 -11.95 -8.11
C VAL A 87 -6.08 -10.45 -8.27
N GLY A 88 -5.90 -10.01 -9.50
CA GLY A 88 -5.76 -8.59 -9.79
C GLY A 88 -7.02 -7.81 -9.40
N LEU A 89 -6.85 -6.71 -8.71
CA LEU A 89 -7.88 -5.72 -8.45
C LEU A 89 -7.88 -4.71 -9.61
N ASP A 90 -9.05 -4.45 -10.18
CA ASP A 90 -9.19 -3.44 -11.23
C ASP A 90 -9.13 -2.03 -10.60
N SER A 91 -7.95 -1.42 -10.68
CA SER A 91 -7.69 -0.10 -10.12
C SER A 91 -8.49 1.03 -10.80
N ILE A 92 -8.87 0.85 -12.06
CA ILE A 92 -9.71 1.82 -12.77
C ILE A 92 -11.15 1.73 -12.29
N TYR A 93 -11.66 0.52 -12.12
CA TYR A 93 -12.98 0.30 -11.52
C TYR A 93 -13.04 0.90 -10.11
N ASP A 94 -12.05 0.59 -9.30
CA ASP A 94 -11.95 1.09 -7.92
C ASP A 94 -11.94 2.61 -7.84
N LEU A 95 -11.21 3.26 -8.75
CA LEU A 95 -11.18 4.71 -8.86
C LEU A 95 -12.50 5.28 -9.36
N ALA A 96 -13.07 4.70 -10.43
CA ALA A 96 -14.28 5.19 -11.07
C ALA A 96 -15.52 5.08 -10.17
N THR A 97 -15.57 4.03 -9.34
CA THR A 97 -16.68 3.82 -8.38
C THR A 97 -16.49 4.57 -7.07
N GLY A 98 -15.28 5.03 -6.76
CA GLY A 98 -14.94 5.64 -5.48
C GLY A 98 -14.81 4.62 -4.34
N GLU A 99 -14.80 3.34 -4.63
CA GLU A 99 -14.75 2.29 -3.60
C GLU A 99 -13.43 2.30 -2.83
N ARG A 100 -12.31 2.56 -3.51
CA ARG A 100 -11.00 2.66 -2.84
C ARG A 100 -10.95 3.87 -1.90
N GLU A 101 -11.40 5.02 -2.35
CA GLU A 101 -11.53 6.22 -1.51
C GLU A 101 -12.38 5.94 -0.28
N ALA A 102 -13.55 5.32 -0.47
CA ALA A 102 -14.43 4.96 0.64
C ALA A 102 -13.78 3.99 1.65
N ARG A 103 -12.91 3.08 1.20
CA ARG A 103 -12.16 2.19 2.10
C ARG A 103 -11.09 2.94 2.90
N PHE A 104 -10.41 3.91 2.29
CA PHE A 104 -9.48 4.78 3.03
C PHE A 104 -10.21 5.68 4.02
N ASP A 105 -11.34 6.27 3.64
CA ASP A 105 -12.16 7.07 4.54
C ASP A 105 -12.70 6.27 5.74
N ALA A 106 -13.03 5.00 5.51
CA ALA A 106 -13.43 4.11 6.60
C ALA A 106 -12.27 3.83 7.57
N LEU A 107 -11.05 3.67 7.04
CA LEU A 107 -9.85 3.52 7.86
C LEU A 107 -9.55 4.81 8.64
N GLU A 108 -9.67 5.97 8.00
CA GLU A 108 -9.43 7.27 8.62
C GLU A 108 -10.31 7.47 9.86
N LYS A 109 -11.58 7.11 9.78
CA LYS A 109 -12.52 7.17 10.93
C LYS A 109 -12.08 6.34 12.13
N LEU A 110 -11.25 5.31 11.91
CA LEU A 110 -10.75 4.45 12.98
C LEU A 110 -9.42 4.93 13.57
N VAL A 111 -8.50 5.40 12.73
CA VAL A 111 -7.12 5.69 13.15
C VAL A 111 -6.73 7.17 13.04
N GLY A 112 -7.42 7.94 12.21
CA GLY A 112 -7.20 9.37 12.03
C GLY A 112 -5.72 9.70 11.78
N THR A 113 -5.27 10.80 12.36
CA THR A 113 -3.89 11.29 12.27
C THR A 113 -2.90 10.56 13.19
N ASN A 114 -3.31 9.52 13.89
CA ASN A 114 -2.36 8.61 14.55
C ASN A 114 -1.52 7.85 13.54
N LEU A 115 -2.06 7.65 12.34
CA LEU A 115 -1.33 7.10 11.20
C LEU A 115 -0.62 8.22 10.44
N ASP A 116 0.65 8.01 10.10
CA ASP A 116 1.47 9.00 9.37
C ASP A 116 1.54 8.72 7.88
N PHE A 117 1.58 7.46 7.48
CA PHE A 117 1.73 7.09 6.07
C PHE A 117 1.08 5.75 5.72
N VAL A 118 0.78 5.60 4.44
CA VAL A 118 0.31 4.35 3.84
C VAL A 118 1.34 3.88 2.82
N TYR A 119 1.90 2.70 3.05
CA TYR A 119 2.79 2.02 2.12
C TYR A 119 1.97 1.11 1.22
N VAL A 120 2.02 1.37 -0.08
CA VAL A 120 1.28 0.61 -1.09
C VAL A 120 2.21 -0.38 -1.76
N ASP A 121 1.96 -1.66 -1.50
CA ASP A 121 2.73 -2.77 -2.06
C ASP A 121 2.39 -2.99 -3.53
N ILE A 122 3.34 -3.51 -4.30
CA ILE A 122 3.26 -3.85 -5.73
C ILE A 122 2.64 -2.77 -6.64
N TRP A 123 2.35 -1.60 -6.13
CA TRP A 123 1.83 -0.49 -6.93
C TRP A 123 2.87 0.00 -7.94
N GLY A 124 2.42 0.22 -9.15
CA GLY A 124 3.28 0.63 -10.27
C GLY A 124 3.82 -0.52 -11.11
N ASN A 125 3.87 -1.74 -10.59
CA ASN A 125 4.30 -2.91 -11.35
C ASN A 125 3.10 -3.66 -11.99
N ASN A 126 1.94 -3.62 -11.36
CA ASN A 126 0.75 -4.37 -11.77
C ASN A 126 -0.41 -3.49 -12.26
N THR A 127 -0.23 -2.19 -12.29
CA THR A 127 -1.29 -1.27 -12.76
C THR A 127 -1.46 -1.28 -14.27
N GLY A 128 -0.58 -1.95 -15.04
CA GLY A 128 -0.77 -2.12 -16.47
C GLY A 128 0.42 -1.81 -17.33
N SER A 129 1.59 -2.03 -16.99
CA SER A 129 2.73 -2.14 -17.92
C SER A 129 3.22 -0.86 -18.58
N SER A 130 2.80 0.32 -18.27
CA SER A 130 3.36 1.46 -18.98
C SER A 130 3.50 2.69 -18.09
N ASN A 131 4.37 3.55 -18.51
CA ASN A 131 4.53 4.91 -18.00
C ASN A 131 3.23 5.75 -18.05
N ASP A 132 2.19 5.21 -18.64
CA ASP A 132 0.89 5.88 -18.81
C ASP A 132 0.01 5.81 -17.56
N ASP A 133 0.33 4.96 -16.58
CA ASP A 133 -0.44 4.83 -15.34
C ASP A 133 -0.07 5.86 -14.27
N SER A 134 0.75 6.79 -14.61
CA SER A 134 1.17 7.89 -13.74
C SER A 134 0.02 8.69 -13.14
N TRP A 135 -1.06 8.87 -13.90
CA TRP A 135 -2.26 9.55 -13.44
C TRP A 135 -2.99 8.75 -12.35
N GLN A 136 -2.95 7.43 -12.39
CA GLN A 136 -3.52 6.57 -11.34
C GLN A 136 -2.74 6.71 -10.03
N THR A 137 -1.41 6.79 -10.10
CA THR A 137 -0.57 7.03 -8.92
C THR A 137 -0.89 8.37 -8.28
N ARG A 138 -1.10 9.42 -9.06
CA ARG A 138 -1.52 10.73 -8.53
C ARG A 138 -2.90 10.68 -7.88
N LYS A 139 -3.83 9.93 -8.44
CA LYS A 139 -5.16 9.75 -7.83
C LYS A 139 -5.08 8.99 -6.51
N LEU A 140 -4.31 7.90 -6.48
CA LEU A 140 -4.08 7.15 -5.25
C LEU A 140 -3.40 8.01 -4.18
N SER A 141 -2.34 8.73 -4.56
CA SER A 141 -1.65 9.65 -3.66
C SER A 141 -2.60 10.71 -3.10
N LYS A 142 -3.47 11.26 -3.94
CA LYS A 142 -4.47 12.24 -3.51
C LYS A 142 -5.46 11.63 -2.50
N GLU A 143 -6.01 10.47 -2.76
CA GLU A 143 -6.92 9.78 -1.83
C GLU A 143 -6.26 9.56 -0.46
N ILE A 144 -5.00 9.15 -0.43
CA ILE A 144 -4.23 8.95 0.79
C ILE A 144 -3.95 10.29 1.49
N ASN A 145 -3.52 11.31 0.73
CA ASN A 145 -3.18 12.62 1.29
C ASN A 145 -4.41 13.38 1.81
N ASP A 146 -5.56 13.22 1.18
CA ASP A 146 -6.82 13.84 1.63
C ASP A 146 -7.23 13.35 3.03
N ASN A 147 -6.80 12.14 3.42
CA ASN A 147 -6.95 11.60 4.76
C ASN A 147 -5.84 12.05 5.75
N GLY A 148 -4.94 12.92 5.32
CA GLY A 148 -3.86 13.47 6.15
C GLY A 148 -2.62 12.58 6.22
N TRP A 149 -2.53 11.54 5.42
CA TRP A 149 -1.40 10.60 5.39
C TRP A 149 -0.49 10.84 4.20
N ARG A 150 0.76 10.41 4.33
CA ARG A 150 1.72 10.40 3.23
C ARG A 150 1.65 9.05 2.50
N MET A 151 1.86 9.04 1.20
CA MET A 151 2.01 7.81 0.44
C MET A 151 3.47 7.37 0.42
N ALA A 152 3.67 6.06 0.54
CA ALA A 152 4.91 5.37 0.21
C ALA A 152 4.59 4.19 -0.70
N ASN A 153 5.52 3.73 -1.51
CA ASN A 153 5.30 2.60 -2.40
C ASN A 153 6.52 1.68 -2.50
N GLU A 154 6.31 0.51 -3.07
CA GLU A 154 7.38 -0.47 -3.24
C GLU A 154 8.28 -0.11 -4.42
N TRP A 155 7.71 0.21 -5.57
CA TRP A 155 8.46 0.35 -6.81
C TRP A 155 8.73 1.81 -7.16
N GLY A 156 9.96 2.06 -7.61
CA GLY A 156 10.35 3.34 -8.21
C GLY A 156 9.96 3.40 -9.67
N VAL A 157 8.69 3.73 -9.93
CA VAL A 157 8.16 3.85 -11.29
C VAL A 157 7.74 5.27 -11.59
N ALA A 158 7.26 5.50 -12.80
CA ALA A 158 6.82 6.82 -13.24
C ALA A 158 5.89 7.50 -12.25
N ASN A 159 6.17 8.76 -11.94
CA ASN A 159 5.51 9.61 -10.93
C ASN A 159 5.72 9.19 -9.47
N GLU A 160 6.83 8.63 -9.20
CA GLU A 160 7.37 8.42 -7.86
C GLU A 160 7.41 9.68 -7.00
N TYR A 161 7.29 10.88 -7.59
CA TYR A 161 7.23 12.16 -6.88
C TYR A 161 6.00 12.31 -5.97
N ASP A 162 4.96 11.53 -6.23
CA ASP A 162 3.76 11.53 -5.40
C ASP A 162 3.89 10.65 -4.16
N ALA A 163 5.00 9.93 -4.03
CA ALA A 163 5.31 9.09 -2.88
C ALA A 163 6.37 9.72 -1.99
N THR A 164 6.20 9.58 -0.68
CA THR A 164 7.16 10.09 0.32
C THR A 164 8.49 9.32 0.29
N PHE A 165 8.41 8.02 0.09
CA PHE A 165 9.56 7.14 -0.12
C PHE A 165 9.16 5.90 -0.92
N GLN A 166 10.18 5.27 -1.49
CA GLN A 166 10.02 4.06 -2.28
C GLN A 166 10.99 3.00 -1.76
N HIS A 167 10.48 1.81 -1.52
CA HIS A 167 11.26 0.73 -0.95
C HIS A 167 12.46 0.36 -1.83
N TRP A 168 12.19 0.13 -3.13
CA TRP A 168 13.19 -0.32 -4.08
C TRP A 168 14.00 0.81 -4.72
N ALA A 169 13.71 2.06 -4.40
CA ALA A 169 14.56 3.18 -4.83
C ALA A 169 16.01 3.04 -4.34
N THR A 170 16.23 2.26 -3.28
CA THR A 170 17.56 1.95 -2.76
C THR A 170 18.27 0.81 -3.48
N ASP A 171 17.62 0.15 -4.44
CA ASP A 171 18.22 -0.89 -5.28
C ASP A 171 18.97 -0.31 -6.48
N LEU A 172 19.52 0.87 -6.32
CA LEU A 172 20.21 1.55 -7.38
C LEU A 172 21.56 0.89 -7.69
N THR A 173 21.85 0.78 -8.98
CA THR A 173 23.20 0.50 -9.46
C THR A 173 23.90 1.82 -9.72
N TYR A 174 24.99 2.08 -9.00
CA TYR A 174 25.83 3.26 -9.19
C TYR A 174 27.25 2.82 -9.52
N GLY A 175 27.80 3.40 -10.57
CA GLY A 175 29.12 3.02 -11.04
C GLY A 175 29.29 1.54 -11.46
N GLY A 176 28.17 0.90 -11.85
CA GLY A 176 28.15 -0.53 -12.21
C GLY A 176 27.99 -1.50 -11.05
N TYR A 177 27.86 -0.99 -9.83
CA TYR A 177 27.70 -1.81 -8.62
C TYR A 177 26.31 -1.62 -8.03
N ASN A 178 25.73 -2.73 -7.56
CA ASN A 178 24.49 -2.68 -6.79
C ASN A 178 24.79 -2.10 -5.39
N GLN A 179 24.09 -1.03 -5.03
CA GLN A 179 24.29 -0.32 -3.77
C GLN A 179 23.35 -0.80 -2.66
N LYS A 180 22.49 -1.77 -2.94
CA LYS A 180 21.56 -2.32 -1.94
C LYS A 180 22.31 -2.87 -0.73
N GLY A 181 21.92 -2.42 0.44
CA GLY A 181 22.55 -2.84 1.69
C GLY A 181 23.90 -2.21 1.97
N GLU A 182 24.48 -1.48 1.04
CA GLU A 182 25.75 -0.81 1.23
C GLU A 182 25.64 0.41 2.13
N ASN A 183 26.66 0.65 2.94
CA ASN A 183 26.78 1.86 3.74
C ASN A 183 27.65 2.91 3.03
N SER A 184 27.36 3.15 1.77
CA SER A 184 28.06 4.12 0.95
C SER A 184 27.53 5.55 1.18
N GLU A 185 28.30 6.55 0.74
CA GLU A 185 27.87 7.95 0.79
C GLU A 185 26.62 8.19 -0.04
N VAL A 186 26.50 7.52 -1.21
CA VAL A 186 25.32 7.60 -2.07
C VAL A 186 24.08 7.09 -1.32
N MET A 187 24.18 5.94 -0.65
CA MET A 187 23.07 5.40 0.11
C MET A 187 22.70 6.23 1.33
N ARG A 188 23.69 6.88 1.96
CA ARG A 188 23.42 7.82 3.07
C ARG A 188 22.70 9.08 2.57
N PHE A 189 23.02 9.54 1.37
CA PHE A 189 22.34 10.69 0.77
C PHE A 189 20.90 10.37 0.38
N LEU A 190 20.62 9.17 -0.09
CA LEU A 190 19.30 8.74 -0.56
C LEU A 190 18.36 8.26 0.56
N ARG A 191 18.88 7.97 1.74
CA ARG A 191 18.11 7.57 2.93
C ARG A 191 17.82 8.77 3.83
#